data_7fdace9f9311dddcc583f68fb905f9f7
#
_entry.id   7fdace9f9311dddcc583f68fb905f9f7
#
_cell.length_a   1.000
_cell.length_b   1.000
_cell.length_c   1.000
_cell.angle_alpha   90.00
_cell.angle_beta   90.00
_cell.angle_gamma   90.00
#
_symmetry.space_group_name_H-M   'P 1'
#
loop_
_entity.id
_entity.type
_entity.pdbx_description
1 polymer ?
#
loop_
_entity_poly.entity_id
_entity_poly.type
_entity_poly.pdbx_seq_one_letter_code
_entity_poly.pdbx_strand_id
1 'polypeptide(L)'
;GKYPSILALSVLLLFFGPVRKFIYKLIDHAGHGELLVLSGLFFALGAGYEFFYSVDLKGDLGALILGVLISNHPKAKALAKSLFSFKELMLVGFFLSVGMQGLPNLPIILTALVLVALLPFKTWLYFAITTRFGLRARTSLFSSITLANYSEFGLIVAALGVSEGFLPVDWLLVI
;
A
#
# COMPACT_ATOMS: atom_id res chain seq x y z
N GLY A 1 -7.97 -25.92 3.40
CA GLY A 1 -8.56 -26.22 2.12
C GLY A 1 -8.63 -25.02 1.18
N LYS A 2 -8.10 -25.15 -0.04
CA LYS A 2 -8.09 -24.07 -1.05
C LYS A 2 -9.47 -23.85 -1.72
N TYR A 3 -10.43 -24.71 -1.47
CA TYR A 3 -11.73 -24.68 -2.13
C TYR A 3 -12.67 -23.55 -1.66
N PRO A 4 -12.77 -23.21 -0.36
CA PRO A 4 -13.66 -22.12 0.06
C PRO A 4 -13.23 -20.76 -0.47
N SER A 5 -11.92 -20.52 -0.63
CA SER A 5 -11.38 -19.26 -1.14
C SER A 5 -11.71 -19.03 -2.63
N ILE A 6 -11.63 -20.09 -3.45
CA ILE A 6 -11.97 -20.03 -4.88
C ILE A 6 -13.48 -19.86 -5.05
N LEU A 7 -14.29 -20.53 -4.22
CA LEU A 7 -15.75 -20.37 -4.20
C LEU A 7 -16.14 -18.95 -3.76
N ALA A 8 -15.51 -18.38 -2.74
CA ALA A 8 -15.76 -17.01 -2.31
C ALA A 8 -15.43 -16.00 -3.41
N LEU A 9 -14.33 -16.20 -4.12
CA LEU A 9 -13.92 -15.34 -5.23
C LEU A 9 -14.88 -15.45 -6.43
N SER A 10 -15.33 -16.65 -6.77
CA SER A 10 -16.30 -16.88 -7.84
C SER A 10 -17.70 -16.34 -7.51
N VAL A 11 -18.14 -16.47 -6.25
CA VAL A 11 -19.38 -15.88 -5.76
C VAL A 11 -19.31 -14.36 -5.80
N LEU A 12 -18.16 -13.78 -5.41
CA LEU A 12 -17.96 -12.33 -5.46
C LEU A 12 -17.99 -11.79 -6.89
N LEU A 13 -17.44 -12.53 -7.85
CA LEU A 13 -17.52 -12.21 -9.28
C LEU A 13 -18.96 -12.31 -9.83
N LEU A 14 -19.73 -13.31 -9.41
CA LEU A 14 -21.13 -13.50 -9.80
C LEU A 14 -22.04 -12.39 -9.24
N PHE A 15 -21.73 -11.88 -8.03
CA PHE A 15 -22.49 -10.80 -7.38
C PHE A 15 -21.94 -9.39 -7.67
N PHE A 16 -20.99 -9.24 -8.57
CA PHE A 16 -20.34 -7.97 -8.87
C PHE A 16 -21.34 -6.83 -9.21
N GLY A 17 -22.40 -7.12 -9.94
CA GLY A 17 -23.45 -6.15 -10.30
C GLY A 17 -24.31 -5.69 -9.13
N PRO A 18 -24.95 -6.57 -8.37
CA PRO A 18 -25.80 -6.20 -7.24
C PRO A 18 -24.98 -5.63 -6.05
N VAL A 19 -23.81 -6.19 -5.78
CA VAL A 19 -22.89 -5.67 -4.74
C VAL A 19 -22.46 -4.24 -5.04
N ARG A 20 -22.08 -3.96 -6.29
CA ARG A 20 -21.73 -2.61 -6.72
C ARG A 20 -22.86 -1.61 -6.54
N LYS A 21 -24.11 -1.99 -6.90
CA LYS A 21 -25.29 -1.13 -6.68
C LYS A 21 -25.54 -0.85 -5.21
N PHE A 22 -25.36 -1.85 -4.36
CA PHE A 22 -25.52 -1.72 -2.92
C PHE A 22 -24.46 -0.77 -2.33
N ILE A 23 -23.19 -0.95 -2.71
CA ILE A 23 -22.09 -0.08 -2.28
C ILE A 23 -22.34 1.37 -2.73
N TYR A 24 -22.77 1.58 -3.98
CA TYR A 24 -23.09 2.90 -4.51
C TYR A 24 -24.19 3.58 -3.71
N LYS A 25 -25.27 2.87 -3.39
CA LYS A 25 -26.37 3.38 -2.56
C LYS A 25 -25.89 3.78 -1.16
N LEU A 26 -24.99 3.01 -0.55
CA LEU A 26 -24.40 3.32 0.73
C LEU A 26 -23.53 4.60 0.67
N ILE A 27 -22.71 4.75 -0.35
CA ILE A 27 -21.86 5.95 -0.55
C ILE A 27 -22.72 7.18 -0.81
N ASP A 28 -23.83 7.03 -1.54
CA ASP A 28 -24.76 8.13 -1.77
C ASP A 28 -25.45 8.59 -0.48
N HIS A 29 -25.81 7.66 0.40
CA HIS A 29 -26.37 7.95 1.72
C HIS A 29 -25.38 8.59 2.69
N ALA A 30 -24.09 8.28 2.58
CA ALA A 30 -23.04 8.87 3.39
C ALA A 30 -22.84 10.39 3.14
N GLY A 31 -23.44 10.92 2.07
CA GLY A 31 -23.41 12.36 1.78
C GLY A 31 -22.01 12.90 1.49
N HIS A 32 -21.54 13.87 2.27
CA HIS A 32 -20.25 14.55 2.12
C HIS A 32 -19.59 14.74 3.50
N GLY A 33 -18.28 15.00 3.52
CA GLY A 33 -17.55 15.28 4.74
C GLY A 33 -17.16 14.03 5.54
N GLU A 34 -17.35 14.08 6.84
CA GLU A 34 -16.87 13.06 7.78
C GLU A 34 -17.50 11.68 7.58
N LEU A 35 -18.79 11.64 7.27
CA LEU A 35 -19.51 10.39 6.98
C LEU A 35 -18.96 9.67 5.72
N LEU A 36 -18.48 10.44 4.75
CA LEU A 36 -17.84 9.88 3.57
C LEU A 36 -16.52 9.22 3.94
N VAL A 37 -15.72 9.83 4.83
CA VAL A 37 -14.47 9.24 5.34
C VAL A 37 -14.74 7.94 6.09
N LEU A 38 -15.71 7.98 7.02
CA LEU A 38 -16.10 6.80 7.81
C LEU A 38 -16.61 5.68 6.92
N SER A 39 -17.41 5.99 5.89
CA SER A 39 -17.86 4.98 4.93
C SER A 39 -16.69 4.36 4.15
N GLY A 40 -15.71 5.18 3.75
CA GLY A 40 -14.50 4.69 3.10
C GLY A 40 -13.67 3.76 3.97
N LEU A 41 -13.48 4.13 5.24
CA LEU A 41 -12.79 3.28 6.21
C LEU A 41 -13.57 1.99 6.46
N PHE A 42 -14.88 2.06 6.60
CA PHE A 42 -15.72 0.87 6.74
C PHE A 42 -15.59 -0.07 5.55
N PHE A 43 -15.60 0.45 4.30
CA PHE A 43 -15.40 -0.39 3.12
C PHE A 43 -13.99 -0.95 3.04
N ALA A 44 -12.97 -0.19 3.38
CA ALA A 44 -11.59 -0.67 3.30
C ALA A 44 -11.27 -1.71 4.38
N LEU A 45 -11.60 -1.42 5.64
CA LEU A 45 -11.21 -2.24 6.79
C LEU A 45 -12.29 -3.29 7.13
N GLY A 46 -13.56 -2.89 7.20
CA GLY A 46 -14.65 -3.79 7.58
C GLY A 46 -15.04 -4.73 6.44
N ALA A 47 -15.63 -4.20 5.38
CA ALA A 47 -16.13 -5.03 4.28
C ALA A 47 -15.01 -5.60 3.39
N GLY A 48 -13.90 -4.87 3.21
CA GLY A 48 -12.77 -5.32 2.42
C GLY A 48 -11.88 -6.28 3.18
N TYR A 49 -11.21 -5.79 4.20
CA TYR A 49 -10.20 -6.54 4.92
C TYR A 49 -10.82 -7.70 5.72
N GLU A 50 -11.75 -7.42 6.64
CA GLU A 50 -12.31 -8.44 7.55
C GLU A 50 -13.08 -9.54 6.82
N PHE A 51 -13.89 -9.19 5.81
CA PHE A 51 -14.62 -10.18 5.03
C PHE A 51 -13.68 -11.15 4.32
N PHE A 52 -12.63 -10.64 3.66
CA PHE A 52 -11.67 -11.49 2.95
C PHE A 52 -10.81 -12.30 3.91
N TYR A 53 -10.42 -11.72 5.04
CA TYR A 53 -9.69 -12.42 6.09
C TYR A 53 -10.51 -13.59 6.68
N SER A 54 -11.81 -13.41 6.88
CA SER A 54 -12.70 -14.47 7.39
C SER A 54 -12.87 -15.66 6.43
N VAL A 55 -12.55 -15.47 5.13
CA VAL A 55 -12.61 -16.51 4.08
C VAL A 55 -11.22 -17.06 3.73
N ASP A 56 -10.24 -16.84 4.60
CA ASP A 56 -8.86 -17.32 4.44
C ASP A 56 -8.12 -16.69 3.23
N LEU A 57 -8.55 -15.49 2.83
CA LEU A 57 -7.90 -14.66 1.82
C LEU A 57 -7.18 -13.47 2.47
N LYS A 58 -6.14 -12.95 1.81
CA LYS A 58 -5.46 -11.74 2.30
C LYS A 58 -6.43 -10.55 2.27
N GLY A 59 -6.64 -9.91 3.42
CA GLY A 59 -7.54 -8.77 3.58
C GLY A 59 -7.22 -7.60 2.63
N ASP A 60 -5.94 -7.39 2.31
CA ASP A 60 -5.49 -6.35 1.38
C ASP A 60 -6.10 -6.50 -0.01
N LEU A 61 -6.28 -7.74 -0.49
CA LEU A 61 -6.96 -8.02 -1.76
C LEU A 61 -8.42 -7.60 -1.72
N GLY A 62 -9.10 -7.80 -0.58
CA GLY A 62 -10.47 -7.38 -0.39
C GLY A 62 -10.64 -5.86 -0.47
N ALA A 63 -9.78 -5.11 0.21
CA ALA A 63 -9.77 -3.65 0.15
C ALA A 63 -9.50 -3.14 -1.28
N LEU A 64 -8.56 -3.78 -2.00
CA LEU A 64 -8.24 -3.45 -3.40
C LEU A 64 -9.46 -3.69 -4.31
N ILE A 65 -10.12 -4.84 -4.21
CA ILE A 65 -11.29 -5.19 -5.01
C ILE A 65 -12.42 -4.19 -4.76
N LEU A 66 -12.70 -3.83 -3.51
CA LEU A 66 -13.70 -2.82 -3.18
C LEU A 66 -13.32 -1.44 -3.74
N GLY A 67 -12.05 -1.06 -3.68
CA GLY A 67 -11.55 0.17 -4.30
C GLY A 67 -11.82 0.21 -5.81
N VAL A 68 -11.57 -0.89 -6.52
CA VAL A 68 -11.88 -1.03 -7.95
C VAL A 68 -13.38 -0.94 -8.21
N LEU A 69 -14.21 -1.56 -7.38
CA LEU A 69 -15.67 -1.48 -7.49
C LEU A 69 -16.19 -0.04 -7.36
N ILE A 70 -15.61 0.73 -6.45
CA ILE A 70 -16.01 2.12 -6.17
C ILE A 70 -15.41 3.10 -7.20
N SER A 71 -14.37 2.74 -7.92
CA SER A 71 -13.59 3.65 -8.78
C SER A 71 -14.42 4.45 -9.79
N ASN A 72 -15.49 3.87 -10.31
CA ASN A 72 -16.38 4.50 -11.28
C ASN A 72 -17.50 5.34 -10.65
N HIS A 73 -17.55 5.45 -9.31
CA HIS A 73 -18.55 6.26 -8.63
C HIS A 73 -18.22 7.75 -8.73
N PRO A 74 -19.21 8.68 -8.91
CA PRO A 74 -18.95 10.12 -8.96
C PRO A 74 -18.17 10.66 -7.75
N LYS A 75 -18.43 10.12 -6.56
CA LYS A 75 -17.76 10.50 -5.30
C LYS A 75 -16.43 9.78 -5.07
N ALA A 76 -15.99 8.88 -5.94
CA ALA A 76 -14.76 8.09 -5.74
C ALA A 76 -13.52 8.96 -5.52
N LYS A 77 -13.39 10.05 -6.29
CA LYS A 77 -12.27 11.00 -6.13
C LYS A 77 -12.29 11.72 -4.79
N ALA A 78 -13.47 12.14 -4.32
CA ALA A 78 -13.62 12.78 -3.02
C ALA A 78 -13.30 11.80 -1.88
N LEU A 79 -13.80 10.57 -1.99
CA LEU A 79 -13.51 9.49 -1.06
C LEU A 79 -12.00 9.17 -1.00
N ALA A 80 -11.36 9.00 -2.14
CA ALA A 80 -9.92 8.77 -2.22
C ALA A 80 -9.13 9.90 -1.57
N LYS A 81 -9.47 11.17 -1.87
CA LYS A 81 -8.80 12.34 -1.27
C LYS A 81 -8.92 12.35 0.26
N SER A 82 -10.10 12.02 0.80
CA SER A 82 -10.32 11.95 2.25
C SER A 82 -9.52 10.81 2.89
N LEU A 83 -9.47 9.65 2.25
CA LEU A 83 -8.71 8.49 2.72
C LEU A 83 -7.19 8.72 2.66
N PHE A 84 -6.70 9.55 1.73
CA PHE A 84 -5.27 9.90 1.67
C PHE A 84 -4.79 10.59 2.95
N SER A 85 -5.55 11.54 3.48
CA SER A 85 -5.20 12.20 4.75
C SER A 85 -5.18 11.22 5.92
N PHE A 86 -6.09 10.25 5.92
CA PHE A 86 -6.11 9.20 6.93
C PHE A 86 -4.96 8.20 6.77
N LYS A 87 -4.58 7.87 5.53
CA LYS A 87 -3.38 7.07 5.22
C LYS A 87 -2.13 7.71 5.83
N GLU A 88 -1.94 9.02 5.66
CA GLU A 88 -0.78 9.73 6.20
C GLU A 88 -0.70 9.61 7.72
N LEU A 89 -1.82 9.75 8.43
CA LEU A 89 -1.88 9.56 9.87
C LEU A 89 -1.48 8.12 10.28
N MET A 90 -1.99 7.12 9.55
CA MET A 90 -1.65 5.72 9.80
C MET A 90 -0.17 5.42 9.52
N LEU A 91 0.42 6.03 8.48
CA LEU A 91 1.84 5.92 8.19
C LEU A 91 2.71 6.48 9.31
N VAL A 92 2.35 7.63 9.88
CA VAL A 92 3.07 8.18 11.03
C VAL A 92 3.05 7.20 12.20
N GLY A 93 1.88 6.63 12.53
CA GLY A 93 1.76 5.61 13.57
C GLY A 93 2.61 4.37 13.29
N PHE A 94 2.63 3.92 12.05
CA PHE A 94 3.45 2.78 11.60
C PHE A 94 4.95 3.07 11.76
N PHE A 95 5.44 4.21 11.28
CA PHE A 95 6.85 4.58 11.42
C PHE A 95 7.27 4.74 12.88
N LEU A 96 6.42 5.32 13.71
CA LEU A 96 6.66 5.39 15.16
C LEU A 96 6.73 3.99 15.78
N SER A 97 5.84 3.11 15.41
CA SER A 97 5.84 1.72 15.90
C SER A 97 7.13 0.98 15.53
N VAL A 98 7.60 1.16 14.29
CA VAL A 98 8.89 0.58 13.84
C VAL A 98 10.06 1.22 14.57
N GLY A 99 10.09 2.56 14.69
CA GLY A 99 11.17 3.27 15.38
C GLY A 99 11.29 2.96 16.88
N MET A 100 10.19 2.53 17.51
CA MET A 100 10.20 2.13 18.92
C MET A 100 10.67 0.67 19.16
N GLN A 101 10.94 -0.12 18.12
CA GLN A 101 11.37 -1.51 18.26
C GLN A 101 12.77 -1.67 18.83
N GLY A 102 13.60 -0.63 18.77
CA GLY A 102 14.92 -0.64 19.37
C GLY A 102 15.84 0.44 18.83
N LEU A 103 17.01 0.53 19.47
CA LEU A 103 18.08 1.40 18.99
C LEU A 103 18.99 0.62 18.04
N PRO A 104 19.36 1.21 16.88
CA PRO A 104 20.23 0.54 15.94
C PRO A 104 21.64 0.37 16.54
N ASN A 105 22.17 -0.82 16.48
CA ASN A 105 23.56 -1.12 16.86
C ASN A 105 24.51 -0.80 15.70
N LEU A 106 25.81 -0.85 15.97
CA LEU A 106 26.85 -0.49 14.97
C LEU A 106 26.74 -1.28 13.66
N PRO A 107 26.53 -2.62 13.64
CA PRO A 107 26.32 -3.37 12.40
C PRO A 107 25.11 -2.91 11.59
N ILE A 108 24.01 -2.57 12.25
CA ILE A 108 22.78 -2.06 11.59
C ILE A 108 23.08 -0.72 10.90
N ILE A 109 23.76 0.21 11.62
CA ILE A 109 24.14 1.52 11.09
C ILE A 109 25.07 1.35 9.87
N LEU A 110 26.06 0.48 9.95
CA LEU A 110 26.96 0.22 8.81
C LEU A 110 26.22 -0.34 7.60
N THR A 111 25.30 -1.27 7.82
CA THR A 111 24.46 -1.83 6.74
C THR A 111 23.58 -0.75 6.10
N ALA A 112 22.95 0.09 6.91
CA ALA A 112 22.14 1.21 6.42
C ALA A 112 22.99 2.21 5.60
N LEU A 113 24.21 2.52 6.06
CA LEU A 113 25.14 3.39 5.32
C LEU A 113 25.53 2.80 3.97
N VAL A 114 25.75 1.49 3.88
CA VAL A 114 26.01 0.80 2.60
C VAL A 114 24.83 0.94 1.66
N LEU A 115 23.59 0.74 2.14
CA LEU A 115 22.38 0.90 1.33
C LEU A 115 22.21 2.34 0.83
N VAL A 116 22.48 3.34 1.68
CA VAL A 116 22.46 4.76 1.29
C VAL A 116 23.54 5.05 0.26
N ALA A 117 24.75 4.50 0.41
CA ALA A 117 25.85 4.67 -0.54
C ALA A 117 25.55 4.04 -1.91
N LEU A 118 24.67 3.06 -1.97
CA LEU A 118 24.20 2.47 -3.24
C LEU A 118 23.21 3.37 -4.01
N LEU A 119 22.56 4.34 -3.36
CA LEU A 119 21.58 5.23 -4.02
C LEU A 119 22.17 6.03 -5.20
N PRO A 120 23.35 6.68 -5.09
CA PRO A 120 23.96 7.37 -6.22
C PRO A 120 24.24 6.44 -7.40
N PHE A 121 24.72 5.21 -7.13
CA PHE A 121 24.97 4.20 -8.16
C PHE A 121 23.65 3.79 -8.85
N LYS A 122 22.61 3.55 -8.08
CA LYS A 122 21.27 3.22 -8.57
C LYS A 122 20.70 4.36 -9.44
N THR A 123 20.85 5.60 -8.97
CA THR A 123 20.43 6.81 -9.72
C THR A 123 21.19 6.91 -11.04
N TRP A 124 22.50 6.72 -11.03
CA TRP A 124 23.32 6.73 -12.23
C TRP A 124 22.91 5.65 -13.23
N LEU A 125 22.62 4.45 -12.74
CA LEU A 125 22.17 3.34 -13.59
C LEU A 125 20.83 3.67 -14.29
N TYR A 126 19.86 4.18 -13.55
CA TYR A 126 18.57 4.62 -14.13
C TYR A 126 18.76 5.77 -15.12
N PHE A 127 19.66 6.71 -14.82
CA PHE A 127 19.99 7.81 -15.71
C PHE A 127 20.60 7.31 -17.03
N ALA A 128 21.56 6.40 -16.97
CA ALA A 128 22.19 5.81 -18.15
C ALA A 128 21.16 5.05 -19.01
N ILE A 129 20.27 4.29 -18.39
CA ILE A 129 19.21 3.55 -19.08
C ILE A 129 18.24 4.53 -19.76
N THR A 130 17.69 5.50 -19.04
CA THR A 130 16.68 6.40 -19.57
C THR A 130 17.22 7.32 -20.68
N THR A 131 18.47 7.76 -20.58
CA THR A 131 19.14 8.54 -21.64
C THR A 131 19.40 7.66 -22.88
N ARG A 132 19.75 6.40 -22.71
CA ARG A 132 19.93 5.46 -23.83
C ARG A 132 18.62 5.22 -24.58
N PHE A 133 17.47 5.29 -23.93
CA PHE A 133 16.14 5.24 -24.58
C PHE A 133 15.69 6.57 -25.20
N GLY A 134 16.57 7.56 -25.29
CA GLY A 134 16.31 8.82 -26.00
C GLY A 134 15.54 9.86 -25.20
N LEU A 135 15.37 9.69 -23.90
CA LEU A 135 14.79 10.74 -23.06
C LEU A 135 15.75 11.93 -22.92
N ARG A 136 15.19 13.14 -22.85
CA ARG A 136 15.98 14.35 -22.60
C ARG A 136 16.68 14.26 -21.26
N ALA A 137 17.94 14.73 -21.17
CA ALA A 137 18.78 14.63 -19.96
C ALA A 137 18.10 15.14 -18.70
N ARG A 138 17.36 16.26 -18.78
CA ARG A 138 16.61 16.81 -17.64
C ARG A 138 15.51 15.84 -17.16
N THR A 139 14.73 15.29 -18.07
CA THR A 139 13.67 14.30 -17.74
C THR A 139 14.28 13.03 -17.19
N SER A 140 15.36 12.54 -17.80
CA SER A 140 16.10 11.37 -17.34
C SER A 140 16.62 11.56 -15.91
N LEU A 141 17.17 12.71 -15.59
CA LEU A 141 17.69 13.00 -14.24
C LEU A 141 16.58 12.96 -13.19
N PHE A 142 15.47 13.69 -13.42
CA PHE A 142 14.35 13.72 -12.47
C PHE A 142 13.71 12.33 -12.30
N SER A 143 13.48 11.61 -13.41
CA SER A 143 12.95 10.24 -13.36
C SER A 143 13.87 9.31 -12.60
N SER A 144 15.19 9.42 -12.79
CA SER A 144 16.18 8.56 -12.15
C SER A 144 16.26 8.80 -10.64
N ILE A 145 16.21 10.04 -10.20
CA ILE A 145 16.18 10.39 -8.77
C ILE A 145 14.90 9.83 -8.13
N THR A 146 13.75 9.98 -8.79
CA THR A 146 12.47 9.48 -8.28
C THR A 146 12.44 7.94 -8.19
N LEU A 147 12.96 7.25 -9.22
CA LEU A 147 12.98 5.78 -9.27
C LEU A 147 14.05 5.16 -8.35
N ALA A 148 15.10 5.91 -8.03
CA ALA A 148 16.18 5.41 -7.17
C ALA A 148 15.79 5.36 -5.69
N ASN A 149 14.83 6.15 -5.25
CA ASN A 149 14.41 6.20 -3.86
C ASN A 149 13.90 4.84 -3.36
N TYR A 150 14.16 4.56 -2.10
CA TYR A 150 13.50 3.46 -1.39
C TYR A 150 12.06 3.87 -1.07
N SER A 151 11.13 2.96 -1.33
CA SER A 151 9.72 3.21 -1.07
C SER A 151 9.35 2.80 0.35
N GLU A 152 8.37 3.50 0.96
CA GLU A 152 7.73 3.09 2.20
C GLU A 152 7.17 1.67 2.15
N PHE A 153 6.80 1.20 0.97
CA PHE A 153 6.36 -0.20 0.77
C PHE A 153 7.47 -1.22 1.05
N GLY A 154 8.74 -0.87 0.88
CA GLY A 154 9.87 -1.72 1.25
C GLY A 154 9.84 -2.06 2.74
N LEU A 155 9.55 -1.07 3.58
CA LEU A 155 9.44 -1.24 5.03
C LEU A 155 8.21 -2.08 5.43
N ILE A 156 7.07 -1.90 4.74
CA ILE A 156 5.86 -2.73 4.94
C ILE A 156 6.15 -4.20 4.57
N VAL A 157 6.83 -4.44 3.44
CA VAL A 157 7.23 -5.78 3.01
C VAL A 157 8.22 -6.41 3.99
N ALA A 158 9.17 -5.63 4.50
CA ALA A 158 10.12 -6.09 5.52
C ALA A 158 9.40 -6.45 6.83
N ALA A 159 8.46 -5.62 7.28
CA ALA A 159 7.64 -5.90 8.47
C ALA A 159 6.85 -7.21 8.31
N LEU A 160 6.26 -7.44 7.13
CA LEU A 160 5.60 -8.70 6.81
C LEU A 160 6.61 -9.86 6.79
N GLY A 161 7.80 -9.67 6.21
CA GLY A 161 8.85 -10.69 6.20
C GLY A 161 9.33 -11.07 7.60
N VAL A 162 9.35 -10.12 8.53
CA VAL A 162 9.65 -10.37 9.94
C VAL A 162 8.52 -11.11 10.63
N SER A 163 7.26 -10.72 10.41
CA SER A 163 6.09 -11.39 11.01
C SER A 163 5.92 -12.85 10.55
N GLU A 164 6.31 -13.14 9.31
CA GLU A 164 6.29 -14.50 8.74
C GLU A 164 7.58 -15.30 9.05
N GLY A 165 8.54 -14.70 9.78
CA GLY A 165 9.80 -15.35 10.16
C GLY A 165 10.84 -15.50 9.04
N PHE A 166 10.67 -14.82 7.93
CA PHE A 166 11.64 -14.82 6.82
C PHE A 166 12.82 -13.88 7.05
N LEU A 167 12.63 -12.83 7.85
CA LEU A 167 13.64 -11.82 8.15
C LEU A 167 13.80 -11.63 9.66
N PRO A 168 15.04 -11.44 10.17
CA PRO A 168 15.28 -10.97 11.53
C PRO A 168 14.73 -9.55 11.73
N VAL A 169 14.33 -9.24 12.96
CA VAL A 169 13.79 -7.91 13.35
C VAL A 169 14.76 -6.77 13.03
N ASP A 170 16.04 -7.02 13.09
CA ASP A 170 17.11 -6.05 12.81
C ASP A 170 16.97 -5.40 11.43
N TRP A 171 16.40 -6.10 10.45
CA TRP A 171 16.18 -5.55 9.10
C TRP A 171 15.19 -4.39 9.08
N LEU A 172 14.26 -4.31 10.04
CA LEU A 172 13.34 -3.18 10.14
C LEU A 172 14.04 -1.90 10.60
N LEU A 173 15.17 -2.04 11.28
CA LEU A 173 15.99 -0.92 11.74
C LEU A 173 17.05 -0.49 10.70
N VAL A 174 17.27 -1.32 9.68
CA VAL A 174 18.21 -1.03 8.56
C VAL A 174 17.54 -0.21 7.46
N ILE A 175 16.26 -0.51 7.17
CA ILE A 175 15.48 0.08 6.07
C ILE A 175 14.85 1.41 6.51
#